data_473a63cfbaf16837402264c413d6adfd
#
_entry.id   473a63cfbaf16837402264c413d6adfd
#
_cell.length_a   1.000
_cell.length_b   1.000
_cell.length_c   1.000
_cell.angle_alpha   90.00
_cell.angle_beta   90.00
_cell.angle_gamma   90.00
#
_symmetry.space_group_name_H-M   'P 1'
#
loop_
_entity.id
_entity.type
_entity.pdbx_description
1 polymer ?
#
loop_
_entity_poly.entity_id
_entity_poly.type
_entity_poly.pdbx_seq_one_letter_code
_entity_poly.pdbx_strand_id
1 'polypeptide(L)'
;MTNETDSLARTDAAPDNFDLGTWLGRRQAFGAIAGRCSAAEAECLRRIRNDKLYKGRTEHWSDFCTRYLNMTKQNADRIIRLLEEFGPGYFQLSQITRISPETYRQIASAVSDQGLRVHGDIIALEPSNSEKLAAAVAQLRPVKKPEVPLTGWDRLASAQRQFESVTGELSALGKGVAEGPDRRHTIDIVRRMRKRLDLLELEI
;
A
#
# COMPACT_ATOMS: atom_id res chain seq x y z
N MET A 1 -28.31 -39.82 45.05
CA MET A 1 -26.97 -39.46 44.57
C MET A 1 -27.18 -39.03 43.13
N THR A 2 -27.39 -37.74 42.95
CA THR A 2 -27.66 -37.12 41.65
C THR A 2 -26.39 -36.38 41.22
N ASN A 3 -25.74 -36.85 40.14
CA ASN A 3 -24.62 -36.16 39.52
C ASN A 3 -25.16 -35.06 38.60
N GLU A 4 -25.11 -33.84 39.05
CA GLU A 4 -25.18 -32.65 38.19
C GLU A 4 -23.86 -32.49 37.46
N THR A 5 -23.85 -32.82 36.20
CA THR A 5 -22.79 -32.43 35.25
C THR A 5 -23.04 -30.97 34.86
N ASP A 6 -22.30 -30.08 35.50
CA ASP A 6 -22.25 -28.68 35.19
C ASP A 6 -21.67 -28.47 33.76
N SER A 7 -22.57 -28.22 32.82
CA SER A 7 -22.26 -27.84 31.46
C SER A 7 -21.81 -26.37 31.44
N LEU A 8 -20.50 -26.14 31.56
CA LEU A 8 -19.91 -24.85 31.32
C LEU A 8 -20.16 -24.43 29.86
N ALA A 9 -21.28 -23.76 29.64
CA ALA A 9 -21.54 -23.04 28.40
C ALA A 9 -20.42 -21.98 28.22
N ARG A 10 -19.54 -22.23 27.24
CA ARG A 10 -18.68 -21.19 26.70
C ARG A 10 -19.57 -20.11 26.12
N THR A 11 -19.73 -19.06 26.87
CA THR A 11 -20.30 -17.80 26.38
C THR A 11 -19.31 -17.28 25.34
N ASP A 12 -19.70 -17.34 24.07
CA ASP A 12 -19.05 -16.56 23.00
C ASP A 12 -19.27 -15.08 23.36
N ALA A 13 -18.39 -14.55 24.20
CA ALA A 13 -18.40 -13.14 24.57
C ALA A 13 -18.19 -12.34 23.29
N ALA A 14 -19.17 -11.53 22.92
CA ALA A 14 -19.01 -10.54 21.86
C ALA A 14 -17.72 -9.76 22.12
N PRO A 15 -16.91 -9.46 21.10
CA PRO A 15 -15.63 -8.77 21.27
C PRO A 15 -15.87 -7.49 22.07
N ASP A 16 -15.13 -7.37 23.16
CA ASP A 16 -15.36 -6.34 24.17
C ASP A 16 -15.23 -4.95 23.50
N ASN A 17 -16.29 -4.16 23.56
CA ASN A 17 -16.32 -2.79 23.03
C ASN A 17 -15.23 -1.91 23.66
N PHE A 18 -14.77 -2.27 24.85
CA PHE A 18 -13.66 -1.63 25.54
C PHE A 18 -12.33 -1.86 24.79
N ASP A 19 -12.07 -3.08 24.33
CA ASP A 19 -10.86 -3.40 23.56
C ASP A 19 -10.79 -2.63 22.25
N LEU A 20 -11.91 -2.56 21.52
CA LEU A 20 -11.97 -1.78 20.28
C LEU A 20 -11.72 -0.29 20.53
N GLY A 21 -12.34 0.29 21.55
CA GLY A 21 -12.14 1.69 21.94
C GLY A 21 -10.69 2.00 22.28
N THR A 22 -10.06 1.11 23.02
CA THR A 22 -8.64 1.22 23.39
C THR A 22 -7.74 1.24 22.15
N TRP A 23 -7.95 0.32 21.18
CA TRP A 23 -7.15 0.26 19.96
C TRP A 23 -7.37 1.44 19.01
N LEU A 24 -8.60 1.92 18.90
CA LEU A 24 -8.91 3.13 18.14
C LEU A 24 -8.25 4.38 18.74
N GLY A 25 -8.35 4.55 20.07
CA GLY A 25 -7.71 5.66 20.77
C GLY A 25 -6.18 5.65 20.62
N ARG A 26 -5.54 4.49 20.76
CA ARG A 26 -4.11 4.32 20.53
C ARG A 26 -3.72 4.69 19.09
N ARG A 27 -4.47 4.20 18.10
CA ARG A 27 -4.22 4.53 16.70
C ARG A 27 -4.29 6.04 16.45
N GLN A 28 -5.32 6.71 16.94
CA GLN A 28 -5.49 8.16 16.78
C GLN A 28 -4.34 8.94 17.44
N ALA A 29 -3.92 8.55 18.64
CA ALA A 29 -2.80 9.18 19.34
C ALA A 29 -1.49 9.01 18.54
N PHE A 30 -1.18 7.83 18.06
CA PHE A 30 0.04 7.57 17.28
C PHE A 30 0.05 8.28 15.93
N GLY A 31 -1.09 8.32 15.22
CA GLY A 31 -1.22 9.03 13.95
C GLY A 31 -1.07 10.55 14.11
N ALA A 32 -1.60 11.13 15.19
CA ALA A 32 -1.48 12.55 15.48
C ALA A 32 -0.03 12.96 15.82
N ILE A 33 0.72 12.10 16.52
CA ILE A 33 2.11 12.40 16.92
C ILE A 33 3.08 12.27 15.73
N ALA A 34 2.89 11.26 14.89
CA ALA A 34 3.89 10.88 13.88
C ALA A 34 3.71 11.57 12.52
N GLY A 35 2.53 12.14 12.21
CA GLY A 35 2.20 12.71 10.90
C GLY A 35 2.31 11.72 9.72
N ARG A 36 2.78 10.51 9.97
CA ARG A 36 2.88 9.36 9.05
C ARG A 36 2.53 8.11 9.83
N CYS A 37 2.09 7.05 9.12
CA CYS A 37 1.77 5.79 9.78
C CYS A 37 2.99 5.25 10.54
N SER A 38 2.86 5.10 11.85
CA SER A 38 3.88 4.52 12.71
C SER A 38 3.73 2.99 12.79
N ALA A 39 4.78 2.31 13.23
CA ALA A 39 4.70 0.87 13.51
C ALA A 39 3.59 0.53 14.52
N ALA A 40 3.42 1.38 15.55
CA ALA A 40 2.37 1.21 16.54
C ALA A 40 0.96 1.37 15.96
N GLU A 41 0.78 2.33 15.04
CA GLU A 41 -0.50 2.50 14.32
C GLU A 41 -0.79 1.29 13.42
N ALA A 42 0.21 0.79 12.70
CA ALA A 42 0.08 -0.39 11.86
C ALA A 42 -0.29 -1.64 12.70
N GLU A 43 0.31 -1.79 13.89
CA GLU A 43 -0.03 -2.86 14.82
C GLU A 43 -1.47 -2.75 15.35
N CYS A 44 -1.96 -1.53 15.65
CA CYS A 44 -3.35 -1.33 16.02
C CYS A 44 -4.31 -1.77 14.89
N LEU A 45 -4.01 -1.40 13.63
CA LEU A 45 -4.80 -1.82 12.47
C LEU A 45 -4.80 -3.35 12.32
N ARG A 46 -3.62 -3.98 12.46
CA ARG A 46 -3.48 -5.42 12.38
C ARG A 46 -4.32 -6.13 13.45
N ARG A 47 -4.27 -5.68 14.71
CA ARG A 47 -5.05 -6.24 15.82
C ARG A 47 -6.56 -6.09 15.57
N ILE A 48 -7.02 -4.89 15.26
CA ILE A 48 -8.44 -4.64 14.99
C ILE A 48 -8.97 -5.58 13.89
N ARG A 49 -8.18 -5.78 12.82
CA ARG A 49 -8.56 -6.64 11.69
C ARG A 49 -8.52 -8.13 12.04
N ASN A 50 -7.38 -8.62 12.58
CA ASN A 50 -7.15 -10.04 12.78
C ASN A 50 -8.01 -10.61 13.91
N ASP A 51 -8.18 -9.87 15.00
CA ASP A 51 -9.02 -10.25 16.12
C ASP A 51 -10.51 -9.92 15.87
N LYS A 52 -10.82 -9.41 14.65
CA LYS A 52 -12.18 -9.08 14.20
C LYS A 52 -12.93 -8.10 15.12
N LEU A 53 -12.21 -7.25 15.86
CA LEU A 53 -12.79 -6.31 16.82
C LEU A 53 -13.76 -5.32 16.14
N TYR A 54 -13.58 -5.05 14.84
CA TYR A 54 -14.48 -4.22 14.05
C TYR A 54 -15.92 -4.75 13.98
N LYS A 55 -16.13 -6.07 14.19
CA LYS A 55 -17.46 -6.69 14.11
C LYS A 55 -18.43 -6.20 15.17
N GLY A 56 -17.94 -5.64 16.26
CA GLY A 56 -18.78 -4.97 17.26
C GLY A 56 -19.44 -3.66 16.77
N ARG A 57 -19.01 -3.13 15.61
CA ARG A 57 -19.51 -1.86 15.06
C ARG A 57 -20.02 -1.96 13.62
N THR A 58 -19.45 -2.82 12.81
CA THR A 58 -19.81 -3.02 11.41
C THR A 58 -19.68 -4.49 11.02
N GLU A 59 -20.48 -4.92 10.07
CA GLU A 59 -20.40 -6.29 9.55
C GLU A 59 -19.14 -6.49 8.69
N HIS A 60 -18.77 -5.46 7.91
CA HIS A 60 -17.68 -5.52 6.95
C HIS A 60 -16.50 -4.65 7.34
N TRP A 61 -15.30 -5.18 7.13
CA TRP A 61 -14.03 -4.45 7.34
C TRP A 61 -13.93 -3.17 6.50
N SER A 62 -14.44 -3.20 5.24
CA SER A 62 -14.48 -2.02 4.36
C SER A 62 -15.21 -0.83 4.98
N ASP A 63 -16.39 -1.11 5.58
CA ASP A 63 -17.23 -0.07 6.19
C ASP A 63 -16.61 0.49 7.45
N PHE A 64 -15.94 -0.39 8.21
CA PHE A 64 -15.19 0.02 9.38
C PHE A 64 -14.03 0.94 9.01
N CYS A 65 -13.25 0.59 7.98
CA CYS A 65 -12.15 1.43 7.49
C CYS A 65 -12.63 2.84 7.13
N THR A 66 -13.74 2.94 6.38
CA THR A 66 -14.26 4.24 5.95
C THR A 66 -14.83 5.05 7.10
N ARG A 67 -15.66 4.42 7.97
CA ARG A 67 -16.40 5.13 9.01
C ARG A 67 -15.57 5.48 10.24
N TYR A 68 -14.68 4.60 10.66
CA TYR A 68 -13.95 4.72 11.93
C TYR A 68 -12.45 5.00 11.77
N LEU A 69 -11.86 4.60 10.65
CA LEU A 69 -10.43 4.80 10.40
C LEU A 69 -10.15 5.95 9.43
N ASN A 70 -11.17 6.48 8.76
CA ASN A 70 -11.07 7.51 7.73
C ASN A 70 -10.05 7.16 6.63
N MET A 71 -10.05 5.88 6.21
CA MET A 71 -9.18 5.39 5.14
C MET A 71 -9.88 4.30 4.34
N THR A 72 -9.37 4.03 3.14
CA THR A 72 -9.88 2.93 2.32
C THR A 72 -9.40 1.57 2.87
N LYS A 73 -10.18 0.52 2.63
CA LYS A 73 -9.79 -0.86 2.95
C LYS A 73 -8.42 -1.21 2.34
N GLN A 74 -8.21 -0.83 1.06
CA GLN A 74 -6.95 -1.11 0.36
C GLN A 74 -5.75 -0.47 1.07
N ASN A 75 -5.90 0.76 1.58
CA ASN A 75 -4.83 1.43 2.31
C ASN A 75 -4.56 0.76 3.66
N ALA A 76 -5.61 0.42 4.41
CA ALA A 76 -5.47 -0.32 5.66
C ALA A 76 -4.78 -1.67 5.46
N ASP A 77 -5.23 -2.45 4.47
CA ASP A 77 -4.66 -3.77 4.14
C ASP A 77 -3.21 -3.66 3.62
N ARG A 78 -2.87 -2.57 2.93
CA ARG A 78 -1.49 -2.29 2.51
C ARG A 78 -0.59 -2.02 3.70
N ILE A 79 -1.03 -1.20 4.67
CA ILE A 79 -0.27 -0.89 5.88
C ILE A 79 -0.02 -2.17 6.69
N ILE A 80 -1.05 -2.99 6.89
CA ILE A 80 -0.93 -4.26 7.61
C ILE A 80 0.07 -5.19 6.91
N ARG A 81 -0.01 -5.34 5.59
CA ARG A 81 0.94 -6.14 4.81
C ARG A 81 2.39 -5.65 4.96
N LEU A 82 2.61 -4.34 4.92
CA LEU A 82 3.95 -3.77 5.11
C LEU A 82 4.51 -4.08 6.50
N LEU A 83 3.65 -4.09 7.54
CA LEU A 83 4.07 -4.48 8.87
C LEU A 83 4.39 -5.98 8.96
N GLU A 84 3.57 -6.82 8.34
CA GLU A 84 3.77 -8.28 8.32
C GLU A 84 5.02 -8.68 7.52
N GLU A 85 5.31 -7.97 6.42
CA GLU A 85 6.46 -8.25 5.55
C GLU A 85 7.78 -7.71 6.11
N PHE A 86 7.77 -6.47 6.62
CA PHE A 86 9.00 -5.75 6.95
C PHE A 86 9.20 -5.49 8.45
N GLY A 87 8.18 -5.69 9.25
CA GLY A 87 8.22 -5.38 10.67
C GLY A 87 8.28 -3.87 10.98
N PRO A 88 8.55 -3.51 12.25
CA PRO A 88 8.55 -2.13 12.72
C PRO A 88 9.66 -1.26 12.12
N GLY A 89 10.80 -1.84 11.76
CA GLY A 89 11.97 -1.12 11.23
C GLY A 89 11.67 -0.34 9.94
N TYR A 90 10.80 -0.87 9.07
CA TYR A 90 10.34 -0.15 7.89
C TYR A 90 9.64 1.16 8.23
N PHE A 91 8.74 1.13 9.20
CA PHE A 91 7.98 2.31 9.61
C PHE A 91 8.88 3.33 10.29
N GLN A 92 9.79 2.90 11.14
CA GLN A 92 10.78 3.77 11.79
C GLN A 92 11.62 4.49 10.73
N LEU A 93 12.22 3.75 9.80
CA LEU A 93 13.05 4.34 8.74
C LEU A 93 12.22 5.24 7.82
N SER A 94 10.99 4.84 7.47
CA SER A 94 10.10 5.63 6.60
C SER A 94 9.62 6.95 7.22
N GLN A 95 9.62 7.06 8.54
CA GLN A 95 9.32 8.32 9.24
C GLN A 95 10.47 9.32 9.13
N ILE A 96 11.71 8.83 9.07
CA ILE A 96 12.91 9.65 9.09
C ILE A 96 13.31 10.03 7.64
N THR A 97 13.27 9.08 6.72
CA THR A 97 13.66 9.32 5.32
C THR A 97 12.62 8.74 4.35
N ARG A 98 12.63 9.25 3.11
CA ARG A 98 11.75 8.71 2.07
C ARG A 98 12.31 7.38 1.56
N ILE A 99 11.56 6.30 1.82
CA ILE A 99 11.92 4.97 1.34
C ILE A 99 10.69 4.26 0.78
N SER A 100 10.83 3.66 -0.39
CA SER A 100 9.79 2.79 -0.95
C SER A 100 9.90 1.37 -0.39
N PRO A 101 8.81 0.59 -0.40
CA PRO A 101 8.87 -0.83 0.00
C PRO A 101 9.90 -1.63 -0.78
N GLU A 102 10.05 -1.37 -2.09
CA GLU A 102 11.03 -2.03 -2.96
C GLU A 102 12.46 -1.70 -2.53
N THR A 103 12.73 -0.43 -2.22
CA THR A 103 14.04 -0.01 -1.72
C THR A 103 14.32 -0.64 -0.35
N TYR A 104 13.31 -0.64 0.54
CA TYR A 104 13.49 -1.25 1.86
C TYR A 104 13.80 -2.75 1.77
N ARG A 105 13.12 -3.50 0.89
CA ARG A 105 13.37 -4.93 0.67
C ARG A 105 14.82 -5.21 0.29
N GLN A 106 15.45 -4.30 -0.45
CA GLN A 106 16.86 -4.44 -0.87
C GLN A 106 17.84 -4.21 0.27
N ILE A 107 17.48 -3.38 1.25
CA ILE A 107 18.35 -3.01 2.38
C ILE A 107 17.90 -3.63 3.72
N ALA A 108 16.83 -4.43 3.72
CA ALA A 108 16.23 -4.97 4.94
C ALA A 108 17.22 -5.75 5.81
N SER A 109 18.17 -6.46 5.20
CA SER A 109 19.23 -7.19 5.91
C SER A 109 20.23 -6.29 6.63
N ALA A 110 20.32 -5.01 6.24
CA ALA A 110 21.16 -4.02 6.89
C ALA A 110 20.42 -3.23 7.99
N VAL A 111 19.09 -3.37 8.10
CA VAL A 111 18.28 -2.71 9.13
C VAL A 111 18.16 -3.63 10.34
N SER A 112 18.43 -3.11 11.51
CA SER A 112 18.28 -3.80 12.80
C SER A 112 17.60 -2.88 13.81
N ASP A 113 17.25 -3.42 14.99
CA ASP A 113 16.70 -2.63 16.10
C ASP A 113 17.67 -1.53 16.58
N GLN A 114 18.96 -1.69 16.34
CA GLN A 114 20.00 -0.71 16.71
C GLN A 114 20.16 0.38 15.65
N GLY A 115 19.72 0.16 14.41
CA GLY A 115 19.89 1.12 13.32
C GLY A 115 20.15 0.49 11.96
N LEU A 116 20.57 1.34 11.02
CA LEU A 116 20.99 0.96 9.68
C LEU A 116 22.50 0.71 9.65
N ARG A 117 22.91 -0.49 9.26
CA ARG A 117 24.33 -0.87 9.13
C ARG A 117 24.86 -0.50 7.74
N VAL A 118 25.94 0.28 7.70
CA VAL A 118 26.62 0.69 6.47
C VAL A 118 28.14 0.58 6.66
N HIS A 119 28.82 -0.20 5.85
CA HIS A 119 30.28 -0.40 5.90
C HIS A 119 30.86 -0.77 7.26
N GLY A 120 30.05 -1.41 8.13
CA GLY A 120 30.45 -1.79 9.48
C GLY A 120 29.98 -0.84 10.58
N ASP A 121 29.61 0.38 10.26
CA ASP A 121 29.04 1.35 11.18
C ASP A 121 27.52 1.19 11.30
N ILE A 122 26.99 1.52 12.48
CA ILE A 122 25.54 1.51 12.73
C ILE A 122 25.06 2.94 12.91
N ILE A 123 24.13 3.37 12.07
CA ILE A 123 23.48 4.69 12.16
C ILE A 123 22.12 4.49 12.84
N ALA A 124 21.95 5.05 14.05
CA ALA A 124 20.69 4.94 14.80
C ALA A 124 19.52 5.56 14.02
N LEU A 125 18.35 4.91 14.11
CA LEU A 125 17.10 5.36 13.45
C LEU A 125 16.47 6.52 14.25
N GLU A 126 17.12 7.66 14.23
CA GLU A 126 16.73 8.89 14.92
C GLU A 126 16.56 10.05 13.94
N PRO A 127 15.63 10.99 14.20
CA PRO A 127 15.43 12.16 13.32
C PRO A 127 16.69 13.02 13.15
N SER A 128 17.55 13.07 14.19
CA SER A 128 18.87 13.75 14.16
C SER A 128 19.80 13.20 13.06
N ASN A 129 19.64 11.95 12.68
CA ASN A 129 20.44 11.25 11.67
C ASN A 129 19.80 11.22 10.29
N SER A 130 18.75 12.01 10.02
CA SER A 130 17.95 11.92 8.78
C SER A 130 18.80 12.05 7.51
N GLU A 131 19.75 13.00 7.47
CA GLU A 131 20.64 13.17 6.32
C GLU A 131 21.60 12.00 6.12
N LYS A 132 22.19 11.51 7.22
CA LYS A 132 23.09 10.34 7.20
C LYS A 132 22.33 9.09 6.74
N LEU A 133 21.12 8.89 7.26
CA LEU A 133 20.27 7.76 6.86
C LEU A 133 19.85 7.85 5.40
N ALA A 134 19.51 9.05 4.89
CA ALA A 134 19.19 9.25 3.49
C ALA A 134 20.38 8.93 2.58
N ALA A 135 21.57 9.40 2.92
CA ALA A 135 22.80 9.10 2.19
C ALA A 135 23.15 7.61 2.24
N ALA A 136 23.01 6.97 3.40
CA ALA A 136 23.25 5.55 3.59
C ALA A 136 22.28 4.68 2.77
N VAL A 137 21.00 5.01 2.76
CA VAL A 137 19.98 4.35 1.91
C VAL A 137 20.32 4.51 0.43
N ALA A 138 20.80 5.69 0.01
CA ALA A 138 21.22 5.91 -1.38
C ALA A 138 22.42 5.05 -1.76
N GLN A 139 23.40 4.87 -0.87
CA GLN A 139 24.57 4.02 -1.09
C GLN A 139 24.23 2.53 -1.12
N LEU A 140 23.32 2.09 -0.26
CA LEU A 140 22.89 0.68 -0.21
C LEU A 140 21.92 0.30 -1.34
N ARG A 141 21.37 1.27 -2.07
CA ARG A 141 20.59 0.99 -3.26
C ARG A 141 21.51 0.34 -4.30
N PRO A 142 21.16 -0.84 -4.82
CA PRO A 142 21.87 -1.34 -5.99
C PRO A 142 21.75 -0.27 -7.08
N VAL A 143 22.90 0.14 -7.61
CA VAL A 143 22.94 1.06 -8.74
C VAL A 143 22.03 0.44 -9.80
N LYS A 144 20.91 1.10 -10.12
CA LYS A 144 20.14 0.71 -11.31
C LYS A 144 21.16 0.60 -12.42
N LYS A 145 21.34 -0.61 -12.97
CA LYS A 145 22.13 -0.74 -14.21
C LYS A 145 21.68 0.41 -15.09
N PRO A 146 22.62 1.22 -15.63
CA PRO A 146 22.25 2.28 -16.55
C PRO A 146 21.32 1.63 -17.56
N GLU A 147 20.08 2.11 -17.63
CA GLU A 147 19.15 1.65 -18.65
C GLU A 147 19.90 1.90 -19.94
N VAL A 148 20.29 0.83 -20.62
CA VAL A 148 20.88 0.94 -21.96
C VAL A 148 19.88 1.81 -22.71
N PRO A 149 20.32 2.98 -23.25
CA PRO A 149 19.37 3.89 -23.87
C PRO A 149 18.60 3.09 -24.91
N LEU A 150 17.29 2.96 -24.68
CA LEU A 150 16.40 2.20 -25.55
C LEU A 150 16.66 2.67 -26.98
N THR A 151 17.01 1.76 -27.85
CA THR A 151 17.17 2.07 -29.27
C THR A 151 15.85 2.61 -29.82
N GLY A 152 15.89 3.32 -30.92
CA GLY A 152 14.65 3.78 -31.57
C GLY A 152 13.66 2.63 -31.79
N TRP A 153 14.17 1.44 -32.10
CA TRP A 153 13.37 0.21 -32.25
C TRP A 153 12.74 -0.28 -30.94
N ASP A 154 13.45 -0.24 -29.82
CA ASP A 154 12.92 -0.62 -28.51
C ASP A 154 11.80 0.33 -28.07
N ARG A 155 11.95 1.63 -28.35
CA ARG A 155 10.91 2.65 -28.08
C ARG A 155 9.68 2.39 -28.93
N LEU A 156 9.87 2.11 -30.22
CA LEU A 156 8.77 1.80 -31.14
C LEU A 156 8.03 0.53 -30.70
N ALA A 157 8.75 -0.56 -30.38
CA ALA A 157 8.17 -1.79 -29.89
C ALA A 157 7.42 -1.62 -28.55
N SER A 158 7.90 -0.72 -27.68
CA SER A 158 7.21 -0.37 -26.44
C SER A 158 5.93 0.42 -26.71
N ALA A 159 5.98 1.40 -27.60
CA ALA A 159 4.82 2.20 -28.01
C ALA A 159 3.76 1.32 -28.69
N GLN A 160 4.18 0.38 -29.56
CA GLN A 160 3.27 -0.57 -30.20
C GLN A 160 2.53 -1.43 -29.16
N ARG A 161 3.24 -2.01 -28.20
CA ARG A 161 2.61 -2.82 -27.11
C ARG A 161 1.62 -2.01 -26.28
N GLN A 162 1.93 -0.75 -25.99
CA GLN A 162 1.01 0.14 -25.27
C GLN A 162 -0.24 0.44 -26.11
N PHE A 163 -0.07 0.68 -27.40
CA PHE A 163 -1.18 0.90 -28.32
C PHE A 163 -2.09 -0.34 -28.41
N GLU A 164 -1.52 -1.54 -28.54
CA GLU A 164 -2.26 -2.81 -28.57
C GLU A 164 -3.04 -3.04 -27.26
N SER A 165 -2.44 -2.72 -26.10
CA SER A 165 -3.12 -2.80 -24.80
C SER A 165 -4.33 -1.88 -24.73
N VAL A 166 -4.16 -0.60 -25.07
CA VAL A 166 -5.23 0.41 -25.04
C VAL A 166 -6.34 0.07 -26.02
N THR A 167 -5.99 -0.38 -27.23
CA THR A 167 -7.00 -0.79 -28.22
C THR A 167 -7.75 -2.04 -27.80
N GLY A 168 -7.09 -2.98 -27.13
CA GLY A 168 -7.72 -4.16 -26.52
C GLY A 168 -8.73 -3.78 -25.44
N GLU A 169 -8.36 -2.86 -24.53
CA GLU A 169 -9.25 -2.36 -23.48
C GLU A 169 -10.46 -1.62 -24.05
N LEU A 170 -10.26 -0.74 -25.05
CA LEU A 170 -11.35 -0.03 -25.72
C LEU A 170 -12.29 -1.00 -26.47
N SER A 171 -11.75 -2.05 -27.07
CA SER A 171 -12.55 -3.09 -27.72
C SER A 171 -13.38 -3.89 -26.70
N ALA A 172 -12.80 -4.21 -25.55
CA ALA A 172 -13.50 -4.91 -24.46
C ALA A 172 -14.64 -4.04 -23.89
N LEU A 173 -14.37 -2.77 -23.65
CA LEU A 173 -15.39 -1.79 -23.22
C LEU A 173 -16.51 -1.66 -24.27
N GLY A 174 -16.17 -1.57 -25.56
CA GLY A 174 -17.15 -1.47 -26.64
C GLY A 174 -18.07 -2.68 -26.76
N LYS A 175 -17.60 -3.87 -26.40
CA LYS A 175 -18.41 -5.11 -26.39
C LYS A 175 -19.31 -5.22 -25.16
N GLY A 176 -18.94 -4.60 -24.02
CA GLY A 176 -19.69 -4.65 -22.77
C GLY A 176 -20.80 -3.59 -22.64
N VAL A 177 -20.76 -2.53 -23.46
CA VAL A 177 -21.70 -1.39 -23.37
C VAL A 177 -22.68 -1.45 -24.53
N ALA A 178 -23.84 -2.10 -24.33
CA ALA A 178 -24.82 -2.30 -25.38
C ALA A 178 -25.50 -0.99 -25.84
N GLU A 179 -25.84 -0.05 -24.91
CA GLU A 179 -26.42 1.28 -25.24
C GLU A 179 -26.28 2.24 -24.06
N GLY A 180 -26.02 3.55 -24.32
CA GLY A 180 -25.99 4.56 -23.26
C GLY A 180 -24.95 5.68 -23.46
N PRO A 181 -24.85 6.63 -22.51
CA PRO A 181 -23.90 7.74 -22.56
C PRO A 181 -22.43 7.27 -22.63
N ASP A 182 -22.10 6.14 -22.03
CA ASP A 182 -20.75 5.57 -22.03
C ASP A 182 -20.30 5.13 -23.42
N ARG A 183 -21.21 4.61 -24.25
CA ARG A 183 -20.92 4.25 -25.66
C ARG A 183 -20.55 5.49 -26.49
N ARG A 184 -21.26 6.60 -26.29
CA ARG A 184 -20.96 7.86 -27.02
C ARG A 184 -19.60 8.38 -26.59
N HIS A 185 -19.30 8.34 -25.30
CA HIS A 185 -18.02 8.78 -24.76
C HIS A 185 -16.85 7.94 -25.30
N THR A 186 -17.01 6.61 -25.36
CA THR A 186 -16.01 5.70 -25.94
C THR A 186 -15.79 6.00 -27.44
N ILE A 187 -16.86 6.21 -28.22
CA ILE A 187 -16.76 6.58 -29.64
C ILE A 187 -16.01 7.90 -29.80
N ASP A 188 -16.26 8.89 -28.95
CA ASP A 188 -15.60 10.21 -29.01
C ASP A 188 -14.12 10.13 -28.65
N ILE A 189 -13.73 9.25 -27.73
CA ILE A 189 -12.32 8.95 -27.43
C ILE A 189 -11.64 8.34 -28.67
N VAL A 190 -12.23 7.31 -29.26
CA VAL A 190 -11.68 6.65 -30.46
C VAL A 190 -11.53 7.62 -31.62
N ARG A 191 -12.51 8.49 -31.86
CA ARG A 191 -12.44 9.54 -32.90
C ARG A 191 -11.29 10.53 -32.66
N ARG A 192 -11.08 10.95 -31.42
CA ARG A 192 -9.97 11.85 -31.06
C ARG A 192 -8.61 11.18 -31.24
N MET A 193 -8.50 9.90 -30.87
CA MET A 193 -7.28 9.12 -31.08
C MET A 193 -6.96 8.98 -32.56
N ARG A 194 -7.96 8.63 -33.39
CA ARG A 194 -7.79 8.54 -34.83
C ARG A 194 -7.29 9.86 -35.45
N LYS A 195 -7.94 10.98 -35.11
CA LYS A 195 -7.52 12.30 -35.60
C LYS A 195 -6.06 12.64 -35.22
N ARG A 196 -5.61 12.23 -34.03
CA ARG A 196 -4.22 12.42 -33.63
C ARG A 196 -3.24 11.54 -34.39
N LEU A 197 -3.60 10.31 -34.69
CA LEU A 197 -2.80 9.40 -35.52
C LEU A 197 -2.69 9.93 -36.94
N ASP A 198 -3.79 10.40 -37.54
CA ASP A 198 -3.80 11.01 -38.86
C ASP A 198 -2.87 12.24 -38.95
N LEU A 199 -2.79 13.06 -37.88
CA LEU A 199 -1.87 14.21 -37.81
C LEU A 199 -0.41 13.75 -37.69
N LEU A 200 -0.11 12.72 -36.89
CA LEU A 200 1.24 12.19 -36.75
C LEU A 200 1.74 11.57 -38.06
N GLU A 201 0.87 10.92 -38.83
CA GLU A 201 1.22 10.36 -40.13
C GLU A 201 1.65 11.45 -41.14
N LEU A 202 1.12 12.68 -41.00
CA LEU A 202 1.52 13.83 -41.82
C LEU A 202 2.85 14.47 -41.39
N GLU A 203 3.31 14.21 -40.16
CA GLU A 203 4.55 14.75 -39.61
C GLU A 203 5.77 13.83 -39.87
N ILE A 204 5.54 12.58 -40.27
CA ILE A 204 6.57 11.58 -40.61
C ILE A 204 6.86 11.58 -42.09
#